data_fa03b1e4b749182e71885d0ae4684518
#
_entry.id   fa03b1e4b749182e71885d0ae4684518
#
_cell.length_a   1.000
_cell.length_b   1.000
_cell.length_c   1.000
_cell.angle_alpha   90.00
_cell.angle_beta   90.00
_cell.angle_gamma   90.00
#
_symmetry.space_group_name_H-M   'P 1'
#
loop_
_entity.id
_entity.type
_entity.pdbx_description
1 polymer ?
#
loop_
_entity_poly.entity_id
_entity_poly.type
_entity_poly.pdbx_seq_one_letter_code
_entity_poly.pdbx_strand_id
1 'polypeptide(L)'
;MRSTPLRSTFMLAVSCLVLAAPSRAGAQADIRRLTVDEAVRLALEHNLGVQVARIDPQIEDLGVAQARAAWFPTFTSALQGSRVDTPNASFLSGALGPKTTDERINTNAGVAQTLPWGGAYSVGWDSSRATTTNIFTNFSPQLRSSLSLGYRQPLLRGFSIDTARQQLELSRKSREVADVALRQSMAVTARAVRHAYWDLAFAIASLQVQRQSLDLARSWLRETRARVEVGATAPIDIVEAEAEVAQREEAVIVADAQIATSEDALRALVYDPAAADFWALRIEPASPPAFATTPIDLDAAVRTALTSRTDLGRTQKSLETADVNLRYVRNQTLPDVTASVDYGLTGLGGTEFLRGAGFPGPIIGRTNRGFADVLGDLFGNDFPSWTASLTVSYPLGPTPQESGLARARLQYIRLQTELRNQQLRVTTEVREAARQVVTNQRRIETTRVSRQLAERRLEAEERKFAAGTSTSFVVFQAQRDLAQARNTELRATLDYHRSVVDFETVQQAPLR
;
A
#
# COMPACT_ATOMS: atom_id res chain seq x y z
N MET A 1 -29.72 -26.67 -43.19
CA MET A 1 -29.53 -27.78 -44.14
C MET A 1 -28.67 -28.83 -43.51
N ARG A 2 -29.23 -30.07 -43.44
CA ARG A 2 -28.63 -31.41 -43.28
C ARG A 2 -27.77 -31.61 -42.00
N SER A 3 -28.27 -32.20 -40.89
CA SER A 3 -28.64 -33.65 -40.68
C SER A 3 -27.51 -34.60 -41.05
N THR A 4 -26.97 -35.38 -40.13
CA THR A 4 -27.51 -36.66 -39.66
C THR A 4 -26.56 -37.38 -38.70
N PRO A 5 -27.03 -38.39 -37.95
CA PRO A 5 -26.39 -39.02 -36.80
C PRO A 5 -25.82 -40.39 -37.08
N LEU A 6 -25.04 -40.94 -36.16
CA LEU A 6 -24.78 -42.42 -36.04
C LEU A 6 -24.53 -42.78 -34.57
N ARG A 7 -25.45 -43.45 -33.92
CA ARG A 7 -25.65 -44.88 -33.59
C ARG A 7 -24.43 -45.61 -32.97
N SER A 8 -24.60 -45.83 -31.68
CA SER A 8 -24.63 -47.10 -30.92
C SER A 8 -23.53 -48.14 -31.11
N THR A 9 -22.83 -48.45 -29.99
CA THR A 9 -22.66 -49.87 -29.61
C THR A 9 -22.51 -49.98 -28.08
N PHE A 10 -23.43 -50.69 -27.46
CA PHE A 10 -23.45 -51.18 -26.09
C PHE A 10 -22.39 -52.31 -25.95
N MET A 11 -21.49 -52.19 -24.99
CA MET A 11 -20.72 -53.31 -24.49
C MET A 11 -20.65 -53.27 -22.97
N LEU A 12 -21.43 -54.16 -22.36
CA LEU A 12 -21.39 -54.48 -20.94
C LEU A 12 -20.06 -55.07 -20.59
N ALA A 13 -19.28 -54.41 -19.72
CA ALA A 13 -18.20 -55.02 -18.97
C ALA A 13 -18.47 -54.83 -17.48
N VAL A 14 -18.91 -55.94 -16.88
CA VAL A 14 -19.01 -56.12 -15.43
C VAL A 14 -17.59 -56.15 -14.91
N SER A 15 -17.16 -55.08 -14.20
CA SER A 15 -15.88 -55.06 -13.50
C SER A 15 -16.12 -54.91 -12.00
N CYS A 16 -15.58 -55.89 -11.27
CA CYS A 16 -15.63 -56.01 -9.83
C CYS A 16 -15.17 -54.71 -9.13
N LEU A 17 -16.07 -54.13 -8.37
CA LEU A 17 -15.79 -53.03 -7.45
C LEU A 17 -15.09 -53.64 -6.23
N VAL A 18 -13.75 -53.67 -6.24
CA VAL A 18 -12.97 -53.83 -5.03
C VAL A 18 -13.07 -52.58 -4.22
N LEU A 19 -13.85 -52.61 -3.16
CA LEU A 19 -13.85 -51.60 -2.09
C LEU A 19 -12.49 -51.54 -1.43
N ALA A 20 -11.57 -50.73 -1.95
CA ALA A 20 -10.42 -50.27 -1.21
C ALA A 20 -10.92 -49.27 -0.19
N ALA A 21 -11.09 -49.70 1.04
CA ALA A 21 -11.25 -48.81 2.16
C ALA A 21 -10.05 -47.85 2.18
N PRO A 22 -10.27 -46.50 2.26
CA PRO A 22 -9.12 -45.61 2.46
C PRO A 22 -8.56 -45.93 3.82
N SER A 23 -7.36 -46.49 3.86
CA SER A 23 -6.53 -46.52 5.05
C SER A 23 -6.38 -45.04 5.48
N ARG A 24 -7.03 -44.68 6.61
CA ARG A 24 -6.66 -43.50 7.34
C ARG A 24 -5.19 -43.68 7.75
N ALA A 25 -4.28 -43.29 6.87
CA ALA A 25 -2.95 -42.94 7.28
C ALA A 25 -3.13 -41.82 8.28
N GLY A 26 -2.95 -42.11 9.56
CA GLY A 26 -2.84 -41.07 10.59
C GLY A 26 -1.84 -40.05 10.06
N ALA A 27 -2.30 -38.85 9.79
CA ALA A 27 -1.43 -37.77 9.38
C ALA A 27 -0.41 -37.60 10.52
N GLN A 28 0.78 -38.17 10.36
CA GLN A 28 1.89 -37.88 11.23
C GLN A 28 2.14 -36.40 11.03
N ALA A 29 1.87 -35.61 12.08
CA ALA A 29 2.08 -34.15 12.03
C ALA A 29 3.51 -33.91 11.60
N ASP A 30 3.68 -33.29 10.42
CA ASP A 30 5.01 -32.99 9.89
C ASP A 30 5.63 -31.91 10.80
N ILE A 31 6.66 -32.33 11.58
CA ILE A 31 7.33 -31.44 12.52
C ILE A 31 8.38 -30.67 11.75
N ARG A 32 8.14 -29.38 11.59
CA ARG A 32 9.09 -28.50 10.91
C ARG A 32 9.92 -27.71 11.92
N ARG A 33 11.20 -28.02 11.96
CA ARG A 33 12.17 -27.27 12.76
C ARG A 33 12.56 -26.01 12.01
N LEU A 34 12.41 -24.87 12.64
CA LEU A 34 12.71 -23.55 12.06
C LEU A 34 13.74 -22.83 12.93
N THR A 35 14.68 -22.16 12.26
CA THR A 35 15.50 -21.11 12.86
C THR A 35 14.77 -19.77 12.81
N VAL A 36 15.20 -18.77 13.60
CA VAL A 36 14.62 -17.42 13.57
C VAL A 36 14.70 -16.80 12.16
N ASP A 37 15.85 -16.96 11.50
CA ASP A 37 16.09 -16.34 10.19
C ASP A 37 15.29 -17.02 9.08
N GLU A 38 15.13 -18.35 9.14
CA GLU A 38 14.24 -19.08 8.22
C GLU A 38 12.78 -18.67 8.40
N ALA A 39 12.31 -18.50 9.65
CA ALA A 39 10.96 -18.05 9.92
C ALA A 39 10.72 -16.63 9.35
N VAL A 40 11.68 -15.71 9.53
CA VAL A 40 11.60 -14.36 8.96
C VAL A 40 11.58 -14.41 7.43
N ARG A 41 12.45 -15.20 6.80
CA ARG A 41 12.50 -15.33 5.34
C ARG A 41 11.18 -15.86 4.77
N LEU A 42 10.65 -16.94 5.32
CA LEU A 42 9.37 -17.52 4.91
C LEU A 42 8.21 -16.52 5.10
N ALA A 43 8.21 -15.80 6.21
CA ALA A 43 7.20 -14.79 6.45
C ALA A 43 7.28 -13.64 5.42
N LEU A 44 8.46 -13.17 5.07
CA LEU A 44 8.61 -12.15 4.04
C LEU A 44 8.18 -12.62 2.65
N GLU A 45 8.18 -13.94 2.38
CA GLU A 45 7.70 -14.53 1.14
C GLU A 45 6.17 -14.75 1.14
N HIS A 46 5.62 -15.27 2.23
CA HIS A 46 4.24 -15.79 2.27
C HIS A 46 3.25 -14.91 3.04
N ASN A 47 3.71 -13.98 3.88
CA ASN A 47 2.81 -13.14 4.67
C ASN A 47 1.94 -12.25 3.80
N LEU A 48 0.62 -12.36 3.95
CA LEU A 48 -0.37 -11.62 3.15
C LEU A 48 -0.23 -10.10 3.29
N GLY A 49 0.15 -9.60 4.47
CA GLY A 49 0.39 -8.17 4.69
C GLY A 49 1.57 -7.64 3.87
N VAL A 50 2.64 -8.44 3.75
CA VAL A 50 3.80 -8.10 2.91
C VAL A 50 3.45 -8.21 1.43
N GLN A 51 2.64 -9.22 1.03
CA GLN A 51 2.18 -9.35 -0.35
C GLN A 51 1.33 -8.15 -0.78
N VAL A 52 0.40 -7.71 0.05
CA VAL A 52 -0.38 -6.47 -0.19
C VAL A 52 0.55 -5.27 -0.31
N ALA A 53 1.49 -5.09 0.63
CA ALA A 53 2.43 -3.98 0.59
C ALA A 53 3.36 -3.98 -0.65
N ARG A 54 3.59 -5.14 -1.30
CA ARG A 54 4.33 -5.24 -2.59
C ARG A 54 3.53 -4.76 -3.79
N ILE A 55 2.21 -4.73 -3.68
CA ILE A 55 1.32 -4.25 -4.75
C ILE A 55 1.27 -2.72 -4.76
N ASP A 56 1.36 -2.06 -3.59
CA ASP A 56 1.25 -0.61 -3.48
C ASP A 56 2.23 0.16 -4.40
N PRO A 57 3.54 -0.15 -4.45
CA PRO A 57 4.45 0.48 -5.40
C PRO A 57 4.05 0.28 -6.88
N GLN A 58 3.46 -0.87 -7.23
CA GLN A 58 2.99 -1.14 -8.60
C GLN A 58 1.78 -0.28 -8.96
N ILE A 59 0.87 -0.04 -8.00
CA ILE A 59 -0.26 0.88 -8.16
C ILE A 59 0.27 2.30 -8.40
N GLU A 60 1.25 2.74 -7.62
CA GLU A 60 1.85 4.07 -7.79
C GLU A 60 2.64 4.20 -9.09
N ASP A 61 3.25 3.12 -9.61
CA ASP A 61 3.87 3.12 -10.96
C ASP A 61 2.82 3.39 -12.06
N LEU A 62 1.60 2.86 -11.91
CA LEU A 62 0.48 3.20 -12.81
C LEU A 62 0.02 4.65 -12.62
N GLY A 63 0.07 5.19 -11.39
CA GLY A 63 -0.16 6.60 -11.12
C GLY A 63 0.85 7.52 -11.84
N VAL A 64 2.13 7.14 -11.87
CA VAL A 64 3.17 7.83 -12.64
C VAL A 64 2.90 7.73 -14.14
N ALA A 65 2.49 6.56 -14.66
CA ALA A 65 2.13 6.37 -16.05
C ALA A 65 0.92 7.24 -16.44
N GLN A 66 -0.10 7.30 -15.59
CA GLN A 66 -1.28 8.16 -15.75
C GLN A 66 -0.89 9.65 -15.80
N ALA A 67 0.00 10.09 -14.90
CA ALA A 67 0.48 11.47 -14.91
C ALA A 67 1.25 11.81 -16.21
N ARG A 68 2.02 10.86 -16.75
CA ARG A 68 2.70 11.01 -18.07
C ARG A 68 1.73 11.07 -19.23
N ALA A 69 0.56 10.46 -19.13
CA ALA A 69 -0.44 10.45 -20.18
C ALA A 69 -0.98 11.86 -20.50
N ALA A 70 -0.81 12.85 -19.59
CA ALA A 70 -1.13 14.25 -19.84
C ALA A 70 -0.39 14.86 -21.04
N TRP A 71 0.71 14.25 -21.48
CA TRP A 71 1.48 14.67 -22.64
C TRP A 71 1.24 13.81 -23.90
N PHE A 72 0.31 12.88 -23.87
CA PHE A 72 -0.04 12.13 -25.07
C PHE A 72 -1.03 12.92 -25.91
N PRO A 73 -0.93 12.80 -27.24
CA PRO A 73 -1.87 13.46 -28.13
C PRO A 73 -3.29 12.91 -27.94
N THR A 74 -4.26 13.81 -27.95
CA THR A 74 -5.68 13.45 -27.91
C THR A 74 -6.28 13.69 -29.30
N PHE A 75 -6.82 12.63 -29.90
CA PHE A 75 -7.62 12.73 -31.13
C PHE A 75 -9.07 12.91 -30.75
N THR A 76 -9.71 13.89 -31.38
CA THR A 76 -11.14 14.14 -31.25
C THR A 76 -11.78 14.18 -32.61
N SER A 77 -12.97 13.59 -32.77
CA SER A 77 -13.76 13.71 -33.99
C SER A 77 -15.24 13.76 -33.61
N ALA A 78 -15.99 14.60 -34.30
CA ALA A 78 -17.43 14.69 -34.12
C ALA A 78 -18.14 14.86 -35.47
N LEU A 79 -19.32 14.28 -35.57
CA LEU A 79 -20.27 14.49 -36.67
C LEU A 79 -21.56 15.02 -36.06
N GLN A 80 -22.04 16.16 -36.56
CA GLN A 80 -23.22 16.82 -36.07
C GLN A 80 -24.14 17.20 -37.25
N GLY A 81 -25.40 16.79 -37.20
CA GLY A 81 -26.47 17.25 -38.05
C GLY A 81 -27.38 18.20 -37.28
N SER A 82 -27.72 19.33 -37.86
CA SER A 82 -28.68 20.29 -37.27
C SER A 82 -29.64 20.80 -38.35
N ARG A 83 -30.90 21.02 -37.99
CA ARG A 83 -31.91 21.71 -38.74
C ARG A 83 -32.55 22.75 -37.84
N VAL A 84 -32.61 23.99 -38.33
CA VAL A 84 -33.21 25.10 -37.62
C VAL A 84 -34.23 25.75 -38.51
N ASP A 85 -35.46 25.76 -38.05
CA ASP A 85 -36.57 26.53 -38.69
C ASP A 85 -36.76 27.82 -37.89
N THR A 86 -36.46 28.95 -38.55
CA THR A 86 -36.58 30.29 -37.94
C THR A 86 -37.82 31.00 -38.48
N PRO A 87 -38.78 31.43 -37.67
CA PRO A 87 -39.93 32.17 -38.14
C PRO A 87 -39.52 33.52 -38.79
N ASN A 88 -40.21 33.85 -39.85
CA ASN A 88 -39.93 35.11 -40.58
C ASN A 88 -40.47 36.28 -39.78
N ALA A 89 -39.58 37.08 -39.18
CA ALA A 89 -39.95 38.26 -38.40
C ALA A 89 -39.84 39.59 -39.19
N SER A 90 -39.24 39.57 -40.41
CA SER A 90 -38.98 40.78 -41.20
C SER A 90 -38.75 40.40 -42.65
N PHE A 91 -39.05 41.30 -43.54
CA PHE A 91 -38.73 41.16 -44.97
C PHE A 91 -37.25 40.88 -45.24
N LEU A 92 -36.38 41.48 -44.46
CA LEU A 92 -34.92 41.27 -44.55
C LEU A 92 -34.43 39.91 -43.98
N SER A 93 -35.27 39.09 -43.41
CA SER A 93 -34.90 37.74 -42.95
C SER A 93 -34.63 36.76 -44.11
N GLY A 94 -34.92 37.13 -45.31
CA GLY A 94 -34.63 36.36 -46.53
C GLY A 94 -35.54 35.17 -46.80
N ALA A 95 -36.70 35.07 -46.15
CA ALA A 95 -37.66 34.02 -46.40
C ALA A 95 -38.71 34.45 -47.43
N LEU A 96 -39.02 33.60 -48.40
CA LEU A 96 -40.15 33.72 -49.31
C LEU A 96 -41.48 33.24 -48.67
N GLY A 97 -41.45 32.65 -47.56
CA GLY A 97 -42.52 32.02 -46.78
C GLY A 97 -42.51 32.40 -45.30
N PRO A 98 -43.31 31.72 -44.47
CA PRO A 98 -43.39 32.01 -43.02
C PRO A 98 -42.13 31.67 -42.18
N LYS A 99 -41.18 30.95 -42.72
CA LYS A 99 -39.94 30.53 -42.04
C LYS A 99 -38.76 30.43 -43.02
N THR A 100 -37.56 30.55 -42.46
CA THR A 100 -36.27 30.14 -43.11
C THR A 100 -35.84 28.81 -42.49
N THR A 101 -35.46 27.89 -43.31
CA THR A 101 -34.93 26.58 -42.90
C THR A 101 -33.44 26.52 -43.20
N ASP A 102 -32.63 26.29 -42.19
CA ASP A 102 -31.21 26.10 -42.28
C ASP A 102 -30.89 24.67 -41.84
N GLU A 103 -30.27 23.89 -42.71
CA GLU A 103 -29.75 22.54 -42.44
C GLU A 103 -28.26 22.56 -42.56
N ARG A 104 -27.59 21.97 -41.55
CA ARG A 104 -26.13 21.89 -41.53
C ARG A 104 -25.68 20.53 -41.05
N ILE A 105 -24.71 19.98 -41.75
CA ILE A 105 -23.92 18.82 -41.36
C ILE A 105 -22.50 19.33 -41.13
N ASN A 106 -21.98 19.16 -39.90
CA ASN A 106 -20.62 19.50 -39.52
C ASN A 106 -19.86 18.20 -39.23
N THR A 107 -18.62 18.10 -39.70
CA THR A 107 -17.69 17.06 -39.37
C THR A 107 -16.41 17.75 -38.94
N ASN A 108 -15.88 17.36 -37.79
CA ASN A 108 -14.57 17.82 -37.35
C ASN A 108 -13.69 16.61 -36.94
N ALA A 109 -12.40 16.81 -37.12
CA ALA A 109 -11.37 15.92 -36.64
C ALA A 109 -10.18 16.75 -36.20
N GLY A 110 -9.57 16.42 -35.06
CA GLY A 110 -8.47 17.19 -34.56
C GLY A 110 -7.56 16.39 -33.63
N VAL A 111 -6.33 16.85 -33.51
CA VAL A 111 -5.32 16.36 -32.57
C VAL A 111 -4.82 17.54 -31.74
N ALA A 112 -4.83 17.36 -30.42
CA ALA A 112 -4.26 18.34 -29.48
C ALA A 112 -3.27 17.63 -28.56
N GLN A 113 -2.16 18.29 -28.25
CA GLN A 113 -1.16 17.74 -27.32
C GLN A 113 -0.52 18.85 -26.52
N THR A 114 -0.41 18.62 -25.20
CA THR A 114 0.45 19.41 -24.33
C THR A 114 1.85 18.82 -24.35
N LEU A 115 2.87 19.65 -24.41
CA LEU A 115 4.26 19.23 -24.54
C LEU A 115 4.98 19.28 -23.18
N PRO A 116 5.98 18.43 -22.93
CA PRO A 116 6.66 18.36 -21.63
C PRO A 116 7.30 19.68 -21.17
N TRP A 117 7.56 20.61 -22.06
CA TRP A 117 8.11 21.95 -21.75
C TRP A 117 7.03 23.02 -21.54
N GLY A 118 5.76 22.62 -21.48
CA GLY A 118 4.63 23.52 -21.19
C GLY A 118 3.97 24.15 -22.39
N GLY A 119 4.48 23.96 -23.60
CA GLY A 119 3.81 24.33 -24.83
C GLY A 119 2.66 23.40 -25.15
N ALA A 120 1.74 23.83 -26.01
CA ALA A 120 0.67 22.99 -26.53
C ALA A 120 0.46 23.30 -28.02
N TYR A 121 0.18 22.26 -28.80
CA TYR A 121 -0.25 22.43 -30.17
C TYR A 121 -1.61 21.80 -30.41
N SER A 122 -2.30 22.30 -31.41
CA SER A 122 -3.54 21.75 -31.93
C SER A 122 -3.56 21.78 -33.44
N VAL A 123 -4.05 20.72 -34.03
CA VAL A 123 -4.33 20.60 -35.46
C VAL A 123 -5.80 20.23 -35.57
N GLY A 124 -6.60 21.05 -36.21
CA GLY A 124 -8.03 20.82 -36.41
C GLY A 124 -8.39 20.91 -37.88
N TRP A 125 -9.21 19.96 -38.32
CA TRP A 125 -9.91 19.99 -39.59
C TRP A 125 -11.39 20.02 -39.35
N ASP A 126 -12.05 21.04 -39.89
CA ASP A 126 -13.49 21.22 -39.81
C ASP A 126 -14.07 21.24 -41.21
N SER A 127 -15.13 20.50 -41.45
CA SER A 127 -15.87 20.52 -42.72
C SER A 127 -17.36 20.65 -42.48
N SER A 128 -18.02 21.46 -43.28
CA SER A 128 -19.45 21.63 -43.20
C SER A 128 -20.13 21.68 -44.56
N ARG A 129 -21.34 21.10 -44.59
CA ARG A 129 -22.31 21.25 -45.67
C ARG A 129 -23.55 21.95 -45.07
N ALA A 130 -23.85 23.14 -45.62
CA ALA A 130 -25.01 23.91 -45.18
C ALA A 130 -25.97 24.12 -46.35
N THR A 131 -27.24 23.88 -46.11
CA THR A 131 -28.32 24.25 -47.05
C THR A 131 -29.25 25.25 -46.36
N THR A 132 -29.70 26.28 -47.10
CA THR A 132 -30.60 27.29 -46.57
C THR A 132 -31.62 27.66 -47.59
N THR A 133 -32.82 28.03 -47.13
CA THR A 133 -33.89 28.61 -47.93
C THR A 133 -33.84 30.16 -47.99
N ASN A 134 -32.81 30.76 -47.38
CA ASN A 134 -32.56 32.19 -47.39
C ASN A 134 -32.21 32.68 -48.78
N ILE A 135 -33.01 33.59 -49.34
CA ILE A 135 -32.79 34.09 -50.70
C ILE A 135 -31.60 35.01 -50.85
N PHE A 136 -31.04 35.54 -49.82
CA PHE A 136 -29.89 36.43 -49.90
C PHE A 136 -28.57 35.65 -49.91
N THR A 137 -28.62 34.32 -49.74
CA THR A 137 -27.45 33.46 -49.79
C THR A 137 -26.92 33.29 -51.21
N ASN A 138 -25.60 33.30 -51.36
CA ASN A 138 -24.98 33.03 -52.68
C ASN A 138 -24.69 31.55 -52.88
N PHE A 139 -24.69 30.73 -51.82
CA PHE A 139 -24.37 29.28 -51.92
C PHE A 139 -25.46 28.47 -51.24
N SER A 140 -26.03 27.49 -51.94
CA SER A 140 -26.89 26.46 -51.35
C SER A 140 -26.94 25.20 -52.25
N PRO A 141 -26.35 24.04 -51.81
CA PRO A 141 -25.56 23.84 -50.63
C PRO A 141 -24.25 24.61 -50.63
N GLN A 142 -23.86 25.14 -49.50
CA GLN A 142 -22.55 25.67 -49.24
C GLN A 142 -21.65 24.53 -48.68
N LEU A 143 -20.51 24.33 -49.25
CA LEU A 143 -19.47 23.41 -48.78
C LEU A 143 -18.31 24.25 -48.24
N ARG A 144 -17.92 24.04 -47.00
CA ARG A 144 -16.78 24.72 -46.41
C ARG A 144 -15.88 23.71 -45.71
N SER A 145 -14.58 23.85 -45.90
CA SER A 145 -13.58 23.09 -45.17
C SER A 145 -12.53 24.05 -44.63
N SER A 146 -12.04 23.81 -43.43
CA SER A 146 -10.97 24.60 -42.81
C SER A 146 -9.99 23.68 -42.09
N LEU A 147 -8.71 24.04 -42.22
CA LEU A 147 -7.63 23.43 -41.45
C LEU A 147 -7.02 24.52 -40.54
N SER A 148 -6.94 24.22 -39.25
CA SER A 148 -6.35 25.11 -38.26
C SER A 148 -5.13 24.46 -37.61
N LEU A 149 -4.05 25.21 -37.45
CA LEU A 149 -2.83 24.84 -36.77
C LEU A 149 -2.59 25.89 -35.72
N GLY A 150 -2.63 25.47 -34.44
CA GLY A 150 -2.39 26.35 -33.30
C GLY A 150 -1.19 25.90 -32.48
N TYR A 151 -0.37 26.84 -32.05
CA TYR A 151 0.67 26.61 -31.05
C TYR A 151 0.62 27.67 -29.96
N ARG A 152 0.66 27.22 -28.70
CA ARG A 152 0.60 28.09 -27.54
C ARG A 152 1.75 27.77 -26.59
N GLN A 153 2.49 28.83 -26.16
CA GLN A 153 3.64 28.72 -25.26
C GLN A 153 3.51 29.68 -24.08
N PRO A 154 3.36 29.20 -22.84
CA PRO A 154 3.52 30.02 -21.65
C PRO A 154 4.98 30.48 -21.56
N LEU A 155 5.22 31.76 -21.22
CA LEU A 155 6.57 32.33 -21.13
C LEU A 155 7.01 32.60 -19.69
N LEU A 156 6.08 32.80 -18.74
CA LEU A 156 6.38 33.03 -17.33
C LEU A 156 5.64 32.02 -16.43
N ARG A 157 4.35 32.25 -16.14
CA ARG A 157 3.52 31.31 -15.37
C ARG A 157 3.33 30.03 -16.16
N GLY A 158 3.68 28.86 -15.57
CA GLY A 158 3.60 27.58 -16.22
C GLY A 158 4.79 27.25 -17.14
N PHE A 159 5.81 28.13 -17.27
CA PHE A 159 7.02 27.85 -18.05
C PHE A 159 7.94 26.86 -17.35
N SER A 160 8.35 27.12 -16.11
CA SER A 160 9.27 26.25 -15.35
C SER A 160 8.55 25.03 -14.77
N ILE A 161 7.33 25.21 -14.25
CA ILE A 161 6.50 24.16 -13.70
C ILE A 161 5.03 24.49 -13.95
N ASP A 162 4.31 23.57 -14.58
CA ASP A 162 2.88 23.61 -14.79
C ASP A 162 2.17 22.51 -13.98
N THR A 163 0.85 22.43 -14.08
CA THR A 163 0.05 21.43 -13.37
C THR A 163 0.42 20.00 -13.75
N ALA A 164 0.74 19.72 -15.03
CA ALA A 164 1.08 18.39 -15.50
C ALA A 164 2.45 17.94 -14.95
N ARG A 165 3.44 18.83 -14.97
CA ARG A 165 4.78 18.57 -14.41
C ARG A 165 4.74 18.45 -12.90
N GLN A 166 3.97 19.28 -12.20
CA GLN A 166 3.73 19.15 -10.79
C GLN A 166 3.14 17.78 -10.45
N GLN A 167 2.07 17.39 -11.15
CA GLN A 167 1.40 16.12 -10.92
C GLN A 167 2.33 14.92 -11.16
N LEU A 168 3.16 14.98 -12.19
CA LEU A 168 4.17 13.94 -12.42
C LEU A 168 5.19 13.86 -11.27
N GLU A 169 5.70 15.01 -10.80
CA GLU A 169 6.64 15.03 -9.67
C GLU A 169 5.98 14.51 -8.38
N LEU A 170 4.72 14.87 -8.12
CA LEU A 170 3.96 14.36 -6.97
C LEU A 170 3.75 12.85 -7.08
N SER A 171 3.34 12.32 -8.23
CA SER A 171 3.16 10.88 -8.44
C SER A 171 4.47 10.12 -8.25
N ARG A 172 5.61 10.66 -8.70
CA ARG A 172 6.93 10.07 -8.44
C ARG A 172 7.25 10.03 -6.95
N LYS A 173 6.92 11.11 -6.20
CA LYS A 173 7.12 11.13 -4.74
C LYS A 173 6.20 10.14 -4.03
N SER A 174 4.95 10.00 -4.46
CA SER A 174 4.04 8.98 -3.94
C SER A 174 4.61 7.57 -4.13
N ARG A 175 5.16 7.29 -5.31
CA ARG A 175 5.82 6.02 -5.59
C ARG A 175 7.04 5.77 -4.67
N GLU A 176 7.88 6.79 -4.42
CA GLU A 176 8.99 6.71 -3.47
C GLU A 176 8.51 6.46 -2.03
N VAL A 177 7.37 7.06 -1.63
CA VAL A 177 6.73 6.82 -0.33
C VAL A 177 6.22 5.40 -0.21
N ALA A 178 5.63 4.83 -1.27
CA ALA A 178 5.19 3.44 -1.29
C ALA A 178 6.35 2.45 -1.11
N ASP A 179 7.53 2.72 -1.69
CA ASP A 179 8.74 1.91 -1.43
C ASP A 179 9.19 1.97 0.04
N VAL A 180 9.09 3.14 0.64
CA VAL A 180 9.41 3.30 2.08
C VAL A 180 8.39 2.54 2.93
N ALA A 181 7.09 2.59 2.57
CA ALA A 181 6.02 1.87 3.25
C ALA A 181 6.19 0.35 3.15
N LEU A 182 6.58 -0.17 1.98
CA LEU A 182 6.91 -1.59 1.80
C LEU A 182 8.05 -2.03 2.73
N ARG A 183 9.14 -1.27 2.79
CA ARG A 183 10.26 -1.57 3.70
C ARG A 183 9.83 -1.54 5.17
N GLN A 184 8.94 -0.61 5.54
CA GLN A 184 8.37 -0.57 6.88
C GLN A 184 7.52 -1.81 7.18
N SER A 185 6.65 -2.23 6.26
CA SER A 185 5.84 -3.44 6.40
C SER A 185 6.71 -4.68 6.60
N MET A 186 7.77 -4.82 5.81
CA MET A 186 8.73 -5.92 5.96
C MET A 186 9.43 -5.91 7.32
N ALA A 187 9.87 -4.75 7.81
CA ALA A 187 10.52 -4.62 9.11
C ALA A 187 9.56 -4.94 10.28
N VAL A 188 8.31 -4.47 10.20
CA VAL A 188 7.27 -4.76 11.21
C VAL A 188 6.93 -6.25 11.22
N THR A 189 6.77 -6.88 10.06
CA THR A 189 6.51 -8.31 9.94
C THR A 189 7.68 -9.13 10.49
N ALA A 190 8.93 -8.79 10.13
CA ALA A 190 10.12 -9.47 10.64
C ALA A 190 10.22 -9.39 12.17
N ARG A 191 9.91 -8.22 12.76
CA ARG A 191 9.83 -8.05 14.21
C ARG A 191 8.75 -8.94 14.82
N ALA A 192 7.55 -8.93 14.25
CA ALA A 192 6.42 -9.73 14.76
C ALA A 192 6.75 -11.23 14.72
N VAL A 193 7.38 -11.72 13.64
CA VAL A 193 7.81 -13.11 13.51
C VAL A 193 8.86 -13.49 14.56
N ARG A 194 9.88 -12.63 14.78
CA ARG A 194 10.91 -12.86 15.80
C ARG A 194 10.29 -12.92 17.22
N HIS A 195 9.34 -12.03 17.51
CA HIS A 195 8.62 -12.08 18.78
C HIS A 195 7.80 -13.36 18.94
N ALA A 196 6.99 -13.73 17.94
CA ALA A 196 6.19 -14.95 17.97
C ALA A 196 7.06 -16.21 18.07
N TYR A 197 8.21 -16.23 17.43
CA TYR A 197 9.18 -17.33 17.53
C TYR A 197 9.70 -17.51 18.98
N TRP A 198 10.13 -16.41 19.62
CA TRP A 198 10.59 -16.45 21.00
C TRP A 198 9.46 -16.77 21.97
N ASP A 199 8.22 -16.36 21.69
CA ASP A 199 7.05 -16.70 22.49
C ASP A 199 6.76 -18.21 22.44
N LEU A 200 6.86 -18.81 21.26
CA LEU A 200 6.69 -20.26 21.12
C LEU A 200 7.83 -21.00 21.84
N ALA A 201 9.08 -20.57 21.69
CA ALA A 201 10.22 -21.16 22.38
C ALA A 201 10.07 -21.08 23.92
N PHE A 202 9.57 -19.93 24.42
CA PHE A 202 9.25 -19.75 25.83
C PHE A 202 8.12 -20.66 26.29
N ALA A 203 7.02 -20.76 25.54
CA ALA A 203 5.88 -21.61 25.90
C ALA A 203 6.28 -23.07 26.05
N ILE A 204 7.12 -23.59 25.11
CA ILE A 204 7.65 -24.96 25.18
C ILE A 204 8.55 -25.15 26.42
N ALA A 205 9.45 -24.20 26.69
CA ALA A 205 10.31 -24.26 27.86
C ALA A 205 9.51 -24.14 29.16
N SER A 206 8.45 -23.32 29.19
CA SER A 206 7.54 -23.18 30.33
C SER A 206 6.80 -24.48 30.63
N LEU A 207 6.28 -25.16 29.60
CA LEU A 207 5.65 -26.48 29.77
C LEU A 207 6.61 -27.48 30.41
N GLN A 208 7.88 -27.47 29.98
CA GLN A 208 8.88 -28.35 30.57
C GLN A 208 9.08 -28.08 32.07
N VAL A 209 9.11 -26.80 32.48
CA VAL A 209 9.20 -26.39 33.89
C VAL A 209 7.97 -26.85 34.67
N GLN A 210 6.75 -26.73 34.09
CA GLN A 210 5.52 -27.18 34.77
C GLN A 210 5.49 -28.71 34.93
N ARG A 211 5.90 -29.46 33.88
CA ARG A 211 6.03 -30.93 33.98
C ARG A 211 6.99 -31.36 35.06
N GLN A 212 8.17 -30.74 35.13
CA GLN A 212 9.13 -31.03 36.22
C GLN A 212 8.55 -30.71 37.60
N SER A 213 7.78 -29.63 37.75
CA SER A 213 7.12 -29.25 38.99
C SER A 213 6.04 -30.26 39.36
N LEU A 214 5.27 -30.77 38.41
CA LEU A 214 4.28 -31.82 38.60
C LEU A 214 4.91 -33.15 39.05
N ASP A 215 6.02 -33.55 38.37
CA ASP A 215 6.72 -34.77 38.74
C ASP A 215 7.28 -34.70 40.15
N LEU A 216 7.76 -33.53 40.57
CA LEU A 216 8.21 -33.29 41.92
C LEU A 216 7.05 -33.40 42.95
N ALA A 217 5.90 -32.77 42.67
CA ALA A 217 4.70 -32.87 43.49
C ALA A 217 4.17 -34.32 43.60
N ARG A 218 4.17 -35.06 42.51
CA ARG A 218 3.75 -36.48 42.49
C ARG A 218 4.71 -37.37 43.29
N SER A 219 6.03 -37.16 43.23
CA SER A 219 6.97 -37.89 44.02
C SER A 219 6.82 -37.61 45.50
N TRP A 220 6.56 -36.35 45.86
CA TRP A 220 6.27 -35.94 47.23
C TRP A 220 4.97 -36.55 47.77
N LEU A 221 3.90 -36.60 47.00
CA LEU A 221 2.67 -37.28 47.37
C LEU A 221 2.88 -38.77 47.70
N ARG A 222 3.70 -39.45 46.88
CA ARG A 222 4.05 -40.86 47.14
C ARG A 222 4.81 -41.04 48.46
N GLU A 223 5.74 -40.17 48.75
CA GLU A 223 6.51 -40.18 49.98
C GLU A 223 5.63 -39.86 51.19
N THR A 224 4.74 -38.85 51.11
CA THR A 224 3.82 -38.49 52.14
C THR A 224 2.88 -39.64 52.46
N ARG A 225 2.30 -40.32 51.46
CA ARG A 225 1.46 -41.51 51.66
C ARG A 225 2.22 -42.63 52.41
N ALA A 226 3.42 -42.94 52.04
CA ALA A 226 4.24 -43.96 52.74
C ALA A 226 4.53 -43.59 54.18
N ARG A 227 4.76 -42.28 54.47
CA ARG A 227 4.99 -41.80 55.85
C ARG A 227 3.72 -41.82 56.68
N VAL A 228 2.55 -41.54 56.15
CA VAL A 228 1.27 -41.67 56.85
C VAL A 228 0.95 -43.14 57.16
N GLU A 229 1.21 -44.06 56.22
CA GLU A 229 1.03 -45.51 56.46
C GLU A 229 1.81 -46.03 57.62
N VAL A 230 3.00 -45.53 57.87
CA VAL A 230 3.85 -45.91 59.00
C VAL A 230 3.61 -45.06 60.27
N GLY A 231 2.62 -44.14 60.22
CA GLY A 231 2.25 -43.27 61.35
C GLY A 231 3.26 -42.13 61.60
N ALA A 232 4.14 -41.80 60.67
CA ALA A 232 5.15 -40.78 60.86
C ALA A 232 4.64 -39.33 60.59
N THR A 233 3.49 -39.14 59.86
CA THR A 233 2.85 -37.85 59.59
C THR A 233 1.33 -37.98 59.67
N ALA A 234 0.63 -36.83 59.76
CA ALA A 234 -0.82 -36.78 59.91
C ALA A 234 -1.54 -37.10 58.57
N PRO A 235 -2.70 -37.77 58.57
CA PRO A 235 -3.47 -38.03 57.33
C PRO A 235 -3.87 -36.80 56.53
N ILE A 236 -3.95 -35.63 57.12
CA ILE A 236 -4.26 -34.36 56.46
C ILE A 236 -3.17 -33.96 55.48
N ASP A 237 -1.91 -34.38 55.68
CA ASP A 237 -0.80 -34.08 54.79
C ASP A 237 -0.97 -34.72 53.39
N ILE A 238 -1.73 -35.85 53.30
CA ILE A 238 -2.10 -36.46 52.02
C ILE A 238 -3.02 -35.54 51.25
N VAL A 239 -4.01 -34.92 51.88
CA VAL A 239 -4.98 -34.03 51.23
C VAL A 239 -4.28 -32.78 50.72
N GLU A 240 -3.34 -32.23 51.47
CA GLU A 240 -2.52 -31.07 51.01
C GLU A 240 -1.63 -31.45 49.82
N ALA A 241 -1.00 -32.63 49.84
CA ALA A 241 -0.19 -33.11 48.73
C ALA A 241 -1.02 -33.39 47.44
N GLU A 242 -2.23 -33.95 47.61
CA GLU A 242 -3.17 -34.16 46.51
C GLU A 242 -3.66 -32.84 45.90
N ALA A 243 -3.98 -31.83 46.73
CA ALA A 243 -4.33 -30.49 46.29
C ALA A 243 -3.17 -29.84 45.47
N GLU A 244 -1.92 -29.97 45.91
CA GLU A 244 -0.75 -29.46 45.20
C GLU A 244 -0.56 -30.17 43.85
N VAL A 245 -0.75 -31.50 43.77
CA VAL A 245 -0.68 -32.24 42.50
C VAL A 245 -1.77 -31.76 41.52
N ALA A 246 -3.00 -31.59 41.98
CA ALA A 246 -4.11 -31.09 41.17
C ALA A 246 -3.81 -29.69 40.59
N GLN A 247 -3.24 -28.79 41.41
CA GLN A 247 -2.86 -27.44 40.98
C GLN A 247 -1.72 -27.49 39.94
N ARG A 248 -0.75 -28.42 40.07
CA ARG A 248 0.30 -28.58 39.06
C ARG A 248 -0.21 -29.22 37.76
N GLU A 249 -1.18 -30.12 37.86
CA GLU A 249 -1.84 -30.66 36.65
C GLU A 249 -2.58 -29.57 35.87
N GLU A 250 -3.31 -28.70 36.55
CA GLU A 250 -3.92 -27.51 35.90
C GLU A 250 -2.87 -26.64 35.21
N ALA A 251 -1.75 -26.33 35.89
CA ALA A 251 -0.70 -25.51 35.33
C ALA A 251 -0.08 -26.13 34.08
N VAL A 252 0.04 -27.46 34.00
CA VAL A 252 0.50 -28.18 32.78
C VAL A 252 -0.49 -28.05 31.65
N ILE A 253 -1.81 -28.19 31.93
CA ILE A 253 -2.88 -28.05 30.93
C ILE A 253 -2.86 -26.64 30.33
N VAL A 254 -2.76 -25.61 31.19
CA VAL A 254 -2.69 -24.20 30.73
C VAL A 254 -1.44 -23.94 29.91
N ALA A 255 -0.28 -24.49 30.31
CA ALA A 255 0.98 -24.34 29.60
C ALA A 255 0.95 -25.04 28.20
N ASP A 256 0.30 -26.20 28.11
CA ASP A 256 0.11 -26.92 26.84
C ASP A 256 -0.78 -26.16 25.87
N ALA A 257 -1.89 -25.60 26.36
CA ALA A 257 -2.77 -24.72 25.56
C ALA A 257 -2.03 -23.46 25.07
N GLN A 258 -1.12 -22.90 25.89
CA GLN A 258 -0.32 -21.74 25.49
C GLN A 258 0.64 -22.05 24.33
N ILE A 259 1.17 -23.28 24.24
CA ILE A 259 1.99 -23.71 23.08
C ILE A 259 1.16 -23.65 21.82
N ALA A 260 -0.05 -24.23 21.81
CA ALA A 260 -0.92 -24.23 20.66
C ALA A 260 -1.25 -22.78 20.20
N THR A 261 -1.56 -21.89 21.16
CA THR A 261 -1.82 -20.47 20.86
C THR A 261 -0.60 -19.76 20.26
N SER A 262 0.58 -20.00 20.80
CA SER A 262 1.81 -19.38 20.29
C SER A 262 2.23 -19.95 18.94
N GLU A 263 1.99 -21.23 18.72
CA GLU A 263 2.23 -21.91 17.44
C GLU A 263 1.32 -21.36 16.35
N ASP A 264 0.04 -21.19 16.64
CA ASP A 264 -0.93 -20.59 15.70
C ASP A 264 -0.57 -19.14 15.36
N ALA A 265 -0.13 -18.36 16.34
CA ALA A 265 0.33 -16.99 16.11
C ALA A 265 1.55 -16.94 15.18
N LEU A 266 2.53 -17.82 15.37
CA LEU A 266 3.70 -17.90 14.49
C LEU A 266 3.32 -18.44 13.10
N ARG A 267 2.46 -19.47 13.03
CA ARG A 267 1.96 -20.07 11.79
C ARG A 267 1.29 -19.02 10.90
N ALA A 268 0.41 -18.21 11.47
CA ALA A 268 -0.30 -17.14 10.76
C ALA A 268 0.62 -16.07 10.16
N LEU A 269 1.82 -15.88 10.73
CA LEU A 269 2.79 -14.93 10.22
C LEU A 269 3.70 -15.52 9.13
N VAL A 270 3.99 -16.83 9.20
CA VAL A 270 5.06 -17.47 8.43
C VAL A 270 4.55 -18.22 7.19
N TYR A 271 3.38 -18.83 7.28
CA TYR A 271 2.88 -19.72 6.23
C TYR A 271 1.70 -19.12 5.47
N ASP A 272 1.52 -19.61 4.24
CA ASP A 272 0.37 -19.27 3.41
C ASP A 272 -0.89 -19.97 3.95
N PRO A 273 -1.93 -19.22 4.35
CA PRO A 273 -3.19 -19.82 4.82
C PRO A 273 -3.92 -20.69 3.78
N ALA A 274 -3.59 -20.54 2.49
CA ALA A 274 -4.18 -21.33 1.42
C ALA A 274 -3.56 -22.73 1.28
N ALA A 275 -2.45 -23.04 1.97
CA ALA A 275 -1.82 -24.34 1.94
C ALA A 275 -2.70 -25.41 2.62
N ALA A 276 -2.85 -26.57 1.98
CA ALA A 276 -3.75 -27.63 2.46
C ALA A 276 -3.35 -28.20 3.84
N ASP A 277 -2.08 -28.13 4.18
CA ASP A 277 -1.47 -28.59 5.45
C ASP A 277 -1.31 -27.48 6.50
N PHE A 278 -1.80 -26.28 6.24
CA PHE A 278 -1.59 -25.09 7.09
C PHE A 278 -1.87 -25.37 8.58
N TRP A 279 -2.94 -26.06 8.92
CA TRP A 279 -3.31 -26.37 10.31
C TRP A 279 -2.71 -27.66 10.84
N ALA A 280 -2.17 -28.54 9.97
CA ALA A 280 -1.61 -29.83 10.35
C ALA A 280 -0.11 -29.76 10.72
N LEU A 281 0.59 -28.71 10.25
CA LEU A 281 2.01 -28.51 10.45
C LEU A 281 2.32 -28.14 11.91
N ARG A 282 3.22 -28.88 12.56
CA ARG A 282 3.77 -28.52 13.86
C ARG A 282 5.09 -27.79 13.70
N ILE A 283 5.23 -26.69 14.46
CA ILE A 283 6.42 -25.84 14.41
C ILE A 283 7.23 -26.06 15.67
N GLU A 284 8.50 -26.45 15.51
CA GLU A 284 9.46 -26.57 16.59
C GLU A 284 10.61 -25.58 16.41
N PRO A 285 10.86 -24.65 17.35
CA PRO A 285 12.02 -23.78 17.32
C PRO A 285 13.33 -24.60 17.35
N ALA A 286 14.21 -24.37 16.37
CA ALA A 286 15.48 -25.10 16.28
C ALA A 286 16.50 -24.70 17.36
N SER A 287 16.36 -23.47 17.89
CA SER A 287 17.29 -22.91 18.87
C SER A 287 16.58 -22.71 20.23
N PRO A 288 17.06 -23.29 21.32
CA PRO A 288 16.58 -22.96 22.64
C PRO A 288 16.96 -21.49 22.98
N PRO A 289 16.21 -20.83 23.85
CA PRO A 289 16.53 -19.47 24.28
C PRO A 289 17.83 -19.48 25.13
N ALA A 290 18.96 -19.38 24.43
CA ALA A 290 20.27 -19.28 25.07
C ALA A 290 20.63 -17.81 25.30
N PHE A 291 21.11 -17.50 26.52
CA PHE A 291 21.58 -16.16 26.83
C PHE A 291 22.96 -15.90 26.23
N ALA A 292 23.05 -14.90 25.33
CA ALA A 292 24.32 -14.39 24.84
C ALA A 292 24.33 -12.87 25.01
N THR A 293 25.43 -12.33 25.55
CA THR A 293 25.58 -10.89 25.77
C THR A 293 25.80 -10.17 24.44
N THR A 294 24.95 -9.22 24.09
CA THR A 294 25.13 -8.37 22.93
C THR A 294 25.73 -7.01 23.34
N PRO A 295 26.91 -6.64 22.83
CA PRO A 295 27.47 -5.32 23.11
C PRO A 295 26.63 -4.24 22.44
N ILE A 296 26.32 -3.17 23.15
CA ILE A 296 25.51 -2.05 22.66
C ILE A 296 26.40 -0.84 22.46
N ASP A 297 26.57 -0.41 21.19
CA ASP A 297 27.10 0.91 20.82
C ASP A 297 25.92 1.86 20.57
N LEU A 298 25.61 2.69 21.57
CA LEU A 298 24.47 3.61 21.51
C LEU A 298 24.65 4.68 20.43
N ASP A 299 25.85 5.20 20.23
CA ASP A 299 26.08 6.29 19.28
C ASP A 299 26.03 5.78 17.83
N ALA A 300 26.55 4.58 17.58
CA ALA A 300 26.41 3.92 16.28
C ALA A 300 24.92 3.59 15.99
N ALA A 301 24.19 3.09 16.99
CA ALA A 301 22.78 2.79 16.88
C ALA A 301 21.93 4.03 16.53
N VAL A 302 22.17 5.15 17.19
CA VAL A 302 21.48 6.42 16.90
C VAL A 302 21.80 6.92 15.49
N ARG A 303 23.07 6.89 15.06
CA ARG A 303 23.45 7.28 13.69
C ARG A 303 22.77 6.39 12.66
N THR A 304 22.75 5.08 12.86
CA THR A 304 22.09 4.13 11.96
C THR A 304 20.59 4.41 11.89
N ALA A 305 19.92 4.61 13.03
CA ALA A 305 18.50 4.92 13.07
C ALA A 305 18.16 6.22 12.32
N LEU A 306 18.93 7.28 12.53
CA LEU A 306 18.70 8.57 11.85
C LEU A 306 18.87 8.52 10.33
N THR A 307 19.61 7.53 9.80
CA THR A 307 19.80 7.34 8.35
C THR A 307 18.88 6.30 7.74
N SER A 308 18.48 5.28 8.49
CA SER A 308 17.83 4.09 7.94
C SER A 308 16.33 4.00 8.23
N ARG A 309 15.83 4.73 9.24
CA ARG A 309 14.41 4.62 9.66
C ARG A 309 13.44 5.08 8.58
N THR A 310 12.48 4.21 8.31
CA THR A 310 11.46 4.42 7.28
C THR A 310 10.47 5.53 7.63
N ASP A 311 10.19 5.78 8.92
CA ASP A 311 9.33 6.88 9.36
C ASP A 311 9.99 8.24 9.11
N LEU A 312 11.32 8.37 9.34
CA LEU A 312 12.08 9.55 8.94
C LEU A 312 12.12 9.70 7.42
N GLY A 313 12.35 8.61 6.70
CA GLY A 313 12.32 8.58 5.25
C GLY A 313 10.97 9.07 4.70
N ARG A 314 9.84 8.64 5.28
CA ARG A 314 8.51 9.12 4.90
C ARG A 314 8.33 10.61 5.17
N THR A 315 8.72 11.08 6.34
CA THR A 315 8.62 12.51 6.69
C THR A 315 9.49 13.36 5.76
N GLN A 316 10.68 12.87 5.39
CA GLN A 316 11.55 13.50 4.41
C GLN A 316 10.88 13.59 3.03
N LYS A 317 10.23 12.51 2.56
CA LYS A 317 9.49 12.51 1.28
C LYS A 317 8.28 13.45 1.32
N SER A 318 7.60 13.55 2.46
CA SER A 318 6.54 14.55 2.66
C SER A 318 7.05 15.98 2.56
N LEU A 319 8.25 16.25 3.09
CA LEU A 319 8.90 17.56 2.97
C LEU A 319 9.29 17.86 1.51
N GLU A 320 9.82 16.88 0.76
CA GLU A 320 10.12 17.00 -0.66
C GLU A 320 8.84 17.26 -1.49
N THR A 321 7.75 16.59 -1.16
CA THR A 321 6.42 16.82 -1.78
C THR A 321 5.92 18.24 -1.53
N ALA A 322 6.09 18.75 -0.30
CA ALA A 322 5.75 20.13 0.03
C ALA A 322 6.63 21.15 -0.71
N ASP A 323 7.92 20.84 -0.96
CA ASP A 323 8.82 21.67 -1.77
C ASP A 323 8.35 21.74 -3.22
N VAL A 324 7.96 20.62 -3.82
CA VAL A 324 7.37 20.59 -5.18
C VAL A 324 6.14 21.50 -5.24
N ASN A 325 5.25 21.37 -4.27
CA ASN A 325 4.06 22.21 -4.19
C ASN A 325 4.41 23.69 -3.98
N LEU A 326 5.40 24.02 -3.14
CA LEU A 326 5.85 25.39 -2.92
C LEU A 326 6.43 26.00 -4.20
N ARG A 327 7.24 25.25 -4.97
CA ARG A 327 7.78 25.69 -6.27
C ARG A 327 6.67 25.95 -7.27
N TYR A 328 5.66 25.08 -7.33
CA TYR A 328 4.50 25.27 -8.18
C TYR A 328 3.70 26.50 -7.82
N VAL A 329 3.28 26.62 -6.55
CA VAL A 329 2.48 27.78 -6.08
C VAL A 329 3.24 29.08 -6.24
N ARG A 330 4.58 29.08 -6.03
CA ARG A 330 5.43 30.25 -6.32
C ARG A 330 5.40 30.61 -7.81
N ASN A 331 5.40 29.64 -8.71
CA ASN A 331 5.28 29.90 -10.15
C ASN A 331 3.88 30.49 -10.49
N GLN A 332 2.83 30.09 -9.78
CA GLN A 332 1.47 30.62 -10.00
C GLN A 332 1.28 32.08 -9.58
N THR A 333 2.21 32.68 -8.82
CA THR A 333 2.19 34.12 -8.50
C THR A 333 2.81 34.99 -9.59
N LEU A 334 3.42 34.39 -10.63
CA LEU A 334 3.97 35.12 -11.76
C LEU A 334 2.87 35.63 -12.69
N PRO A 335 3.10 36.73 -13.44
CA PRO A 335 2.22 37.16 -14.52
C PRO A 335 1.98 36.03 -15.52
N ASP A 336 0.76 35.93 -16.04
CA ASP A 336 0.47 35.04 -17.17
C ASP A 336 0.86 35.73 -18.46
N VAL A 337 1.96 35.30 -19.03
CA VAL A 337 2.45 35.77 -20.33
C VAL A 337 2.47 34.56 -21.26
N THR A 338 1.58 34.61 -22.26
CA THR A 338 1.42 33.51 -23.20
C THR A 338 1.58 34.01 -24.63
N ALA A 339 2.45 33.39 -25.39
CA ALA A 339 2.57 33.56 -26.85
C ALA A 339 1.70 32.51 -27.53
N SER A 340 0.95 32.91 -28.56
CA SER A 340 0.23 31.96 -29.40
C SER A 340 0.41 32.35 -30.88
N VAL A 341 0.43 31.32 -31.72
CA VAL A 341 0.46 31.45 -33.18
C VAL A 341 -0.58 30.49 -33.74
N ASP A 342 -1.54 31.04 -34.48
CA ASP A 342 -2.58 30.26 -35.12
C ASP A 342 -2.47 30.49 -36.64
N TYR A 343 -2.49 29.40 -37.41
CA TYR A 343 -2.51 29.41 -38.85
C TYR A 343 -3.71 28.64 -39.35
N GLY A 344 -4.48 29.28 -40.25
CA GLY A 344 -5.72 28.72 -40.76
C GLY A 344 -5.78 28.74 -42.28
N LEU A 345 -6.30 27.66 -42.83
CA LEU A 345 -6.61 27.54 -44.27
C LEU A 345 -8.11 27.33 -44.41
N THR A 346 -8.73 27.90 -45.41
CA THR A 346 -10.16 27.78 -45.67
C THR A 346 -10.39 27.52 -47.16
N GLY A 347 -11.31 26.58 -47.42
CA GLY A 347 -11.83 26.36 -48.79
C GLY A 347 -13.35 26.54 -48.82
N LEU A 348 -13.87 27.08 -49.87
CA LEU A 348 -15.29 27.34 -50.08
C LEU A 348 -15.77 26.83 -51.45
N GLY A 349 -16.90 26.12 -51.45
CA GLY A 349 -17.54 25.60 -52.63
C GLY A 349 -19.03 25.34 -52.46
N GLY A 350 -19.55 24.51 -53.27
CA GLY A 350 -20.98 24.21 -53.34
C GLY A 350 -21.65 24.80 -54.58
N THR A 351 -22.95 24.97 -54.56
CA THR A 351 -23.67 25.55 -55.65
C THR A 351 -23.83 27.06 -55.48
N GLU A 352 -23.05 27.82 -56.22
CA GLU A 352 -23.09 29.28 -56.30
C GLU A 352 -24.21 29.75 -57.18
N PHE A 353 -24.98 30.75 -56.75
CA PHE A 353 -26.02 31.40 -57.49
C PHE A 353 -25.48 32.69 -58.12
N LEU A 354 -25.41 32.71 -59.45
CA LEU A 354 -25.16 33.91 -60.24
C LEU A 354 -26.45 34.71 -60.32
N ARG A 355 -26.43 35.96 -59.84
CA ARG A 355 -27.61 36.81 -59.75
C ARG A 355 -27.56 37.96 -60.76
N GLY A 356 -28.70 38.26 -61.36
CA GLY A 356 -28.92 39.43 -62.23
C GLY A 356 -29.09 40.74 -61.42
N ALA A 357 -29.41 41.83 -62.17
CA ALA A 357 -29.64 43.13 -61.49
C ALA A 357 -30.90 43.12 -60.58
N GLY A 358 -30.81 43.85 -59.46
CA GLY A 358 -31.82 43.93 -58.40
C GLY A 358 -31.32 43.37 -57.04
N PHE A 359 -32.17 43.54 -56.02
CA PHE A 359 -31.83 43.06 -54.63
C PHE A 359 -33.06 42.33 -54.04
N PRO A 360 -32.91 41.00 -53.76
CA PRO A 360 -31.97 40.13 -54.43
C PRO A 360 -32.34 39.98 -55.91
N GLY A 361 -31.35 40.05 -56.81
CA GLY A 361 -31.59 39.81 -58.21
C GLY A 361 -32.01 38.38 -58.51
N PRO A 362 -32.68 38.14 -59.67
CA PRO A 362 -33.07 36.78 -60.10
C PRO A 362 -31.86 35.92 -60.34
N ILE A 363 -31.97 34.62 -60.05
CA ILE A 363 -30.90 33.67 -60.36
C ILE A 363 -30.82 33.48 -61.85
N ILE A 364 -29.75 33.95 -62.52
CA ILE A 364 -29.50 33.87 -63.95
C ILE A 364 -28.58 32.72 -64.31
N GLY A 365 -27.88 32.11 -63.36
CA GLY A 365 -26.98 30.98 -63.58
C GLY A 365 -26.61 30.31 -62.29
N ARG A 366 -26.04 29.12 -62.41
CA ARG A 366 -25.49 28.34 -61.30
C ARG A 366 -24.15 27.78 -61.69
N THR A 367 -23.13 27.94 -60.74
CA THR A 367 -21.83 27.34 -60.89
C THR A 367 -21.64 26.32 -59.75
N ASN A 368 -21.17 25.11 -60.01
CA ASN A 368 -21.01 24.09 -59.06
C ASN A 368 -19.53 23.84 -58.84
N ARG A 369 -19.09 24.06 -57.60
CA ARG A 369 -17.75 23.68 -57.13
C ARG A 369 -17.88 22.52 -56.15
N GLY A 370 -17.32 21.37 -56.53
CA GLY A 370 -17.41 20.14 -55.72
C GLY A 370 -16.56 20.20 -54.45
N PHE A 371 -16.67 19.19 -53.63
CA PHE A 371 -15.87 19.10 -52.40
C PHE A 371 -14.38 18.93 -52.71
N ALA A 372 -14.01 18.33 -53.87
CA ALA A 372 -12.63 18.25 -54.30
C ALA A 372 -12.01 19.64 -54.59
N ASP A 373 -12.77 20.56 -55.13
CA ASP A 373 -12.34 21.95 -55.36
C ASP A 373 -12.12 22.69 -54.06
N VAL A 374 -12.98 22.44 -53.06
CA VAL A 374 -12.84 22.99 -51.69
C VAL A 374 -11.55 22.50 -51.02
N LEU A 375 -11.21 21.22 -51.18
CA LEU A 375 -9.94 20.67 -50.70
C LEU A 375 -8.77 21.19 -51.51
N GLY A 376 -8.95 21.44 -52.82
CA GLY A 376 -7.97 22.09 -53.69
C GLY A 376 -7.59 23.48 -53.16
N ASP A 377 -8.57 24.34 -52.87
CA ASP A 377 -8.36 25.66 -52.26
C ASP A 377 -7.62 25.55 -50.90
N LEU A 378 -8.00 24.54 -50.10
CA LEU A 378 -7.44 24.32 -48.77
C LEU A 378 -5.93 23.98 -48.87
N PHE A 379 -5.57 22.99 -49.70
CA PHE A 379 -4.18 22.55 -49.87
C PHE A 379 -3.39 23.43 -50.85
N GLY A 380 -4.06 24.19 -51.71
CA GLY A 380 -3.45 25.19 -52.56
C GLY A 380 -3.01 26.45 -51.79
N ASN A 381 -3.43 26.58 -50.51
CA ASN A 381 -3.19 27.77 -49.69
C ASN A 381 -3.77 29.06 -50.30
N ASP A 382 -4.96 28.96 -50.93
CA ASP A 382 -5.56 30.08 -51.63
C ASP A 382 -6.15 31.14 -50.66
N PHE A 383 -6.59 30.70 -49.47
CA PHE A 383 -7.18 31.56 -48.45
C PHE A 383 -6.53 31.36 -47.08
N PRO A 384 -5.26 31.73 -46.90
CA PRO A 384 -4.55 31.63 -45.66
C PRO A 384 -4.96 32.72 -44.65
N SER A 385 -4.98 32.35 -43.40
CA SER A 385 -5.10 33.32 -42.29
C SER A 385 -4.05 33.02 -41.25
N TRP A 386 -3.49 34.01 -40.61
CA TRP A 386 -2.59 33.82 -39.49
C TRP A 386 -2.85 34.87 -38.40
N THR A 387 -2.66 34.43 -37.16
CA THR A 387 -2.73 35.32 -35.99
C THR A 387 -1.56 34.99 -35.08
N ALA A 388 -0.75 35.98 -34.77
CA ALA A 388 0.25 35.87 -33.72
C ALA A 388 -0.15 36.82 -32.59
N SER A 389 -0.23 36.30 -31.35
CA SER A 389 -0.63 37.08 -30.20
C SER A 389 0.28 36.86 -29.00
N LEU A 390 0.49 37.91 -28.24
CA LEU A 390 1.12 37.88 -26.93
C LEU A 390 0.11 38.41 -25.91
N THR A 391 -0.38 37.51 -25.10
CA THR A 391 -1.36 37.86 -24.05
C THR A 391 -0.67 38.00 -22.71
N VAL A 392 -0.88 39.13 -22.03
CA VAL A 392 -0.35 39.38 -20.68
C VAL A 392 -1.54 39.61 -19.75
N SER A 393 -1.61 38.80 -18.69
CA SER A 393 -2.62 38.95 -17.64
C SER A 393 -1.97 38.90 -16.27
N TYR A 394 -2.23 39.94 -15.49
CA TYR A 394 -1.75 40.05 -14.12
C TYR A 394 -2.82 40.70 -13.24
N PRO A 395 -3.23 40.07 -12.14
CA PRO A 395 -4.23 40.64 -11.23
C PRO A 395 -3.61 41.80 -10.45
N LEU A 396 -4.37 42.92 -10.36
CA LEU A 396 -3.95 44.07 -9.57
C LEU A 396 -4.64 44.02 -8.20
N GLY A 397 -3.84 43.79 -7.14
CA GLY A 397 -4.31 43.72 -5.75
C GLY A 397 -4.04 42.39 -5.08
N PRO A 398 -4.52 42.18 -3.83
CA PRO A 398 -4.32 40.91 -3.11
C PRO A 398 -4.91 39.74 -3.87
N THR A 399 -4.12 38.71 -4.08
CA THR A 399 -4.48 37.55 -4.90
C THR A 399 -4.65 36.27 -4.09
N PRO A 400 -5.54 35.33 -4.50
CA PRO A 400 -5.62 34.01 -3.92
C PRO A 400 -4.27 33.25 -4.03
N GLN A 401 -3.49 33.55 -5.07
CA GLN A 401 -2.18 32.94 -5.31
C GLN A 401 -1.15 33.35 -4.24
N GLU A 402 -1.14 34.62 -3.80
CA GLU A 402 -0.26 35.09 -2.72
C GLU A 402 -0.62 34.43 -1.38
N SER A 403 -1.90 34.38 -1.06
CA SER A 403 -2.39 33.64 0.12
C SER A 403 -2.06 32.15 0.04
N GLY A 404 -2.17 31.55 -1.15
CA GLY A 404 -1.75 30.21 -1.43
C GLY A 404 -0.25 29.98 -1.19
N LEU A 405 0.61 30.92 -1.65
CA LEU A 405 2.05 30.90 -1.42
C LEU A 405 2.40 31.02 0.06
N ALA A 406 1.76 31.93 0.79
CA ALA A 406 1.96 32.07 2.22
C ALA A 406 1.60 30.78 2.96
N ARG A 407 0.46 30.16 2.61
CA ARG A 407 0.04 28.86 3.16
C ARG A 407 1.04 27.76 2.86
N ALA A 408 1.50 27.62 1.60
CA ALA A 408 2.49 26.61 1.20
C ALA A 408 3.82 26.77 1.95
N ARG A 409 4.28 28.01 2.17
CA ARG A 409 5.48 28.30 2.99
C ARG A 409 5.31 27.84 4.44
N LEU A 410 4.18 28.14 5.06
CA LEU A 410 3.89 27.72 6.43
C LEU A 410 3.79 26.19 6.54
N GLN A 411 3.19 25.52 5.56
CA GLN A 411 3.15 24.06 5.49
C GLN A 411 4.54 23.44 5.39
N TYR A 412 5.42 24.03 4.56
CA TYR A 412 6.81 23.57 4.43
C TYR A 412 7.58 23.75 5.76
N ILE A 413 7.46 24.89 6.43
CA ILE A 413 8.09 25.16 7.74
C ILE A 413 7.55 24.20 8.80
N ARG A 414 6.23 23.92 8.80
CA ARG A 414 5.62 22.95 9.70
C ARG A 414 6.24 21.56 9.51
N LEU A 415 6.34 21.07 8.28
CA LEU A 415 6.93 19.76 8.00
C LEU A 415 8.43 19.70 8.34
N GLN A 416 9.16 20.80 8.14
CA GLN A 416 10.56 20.88 8.56
C GLN A 416 10.70 20.77 10.08
N THR A 417 9.80 21.40 10.83
CA THR A 417 9.76 21.29 12.30
C THR A 417 9.35 19.90 12.75
N GLU A 418 8.40 19.30 12.06
CA GLU A 418 7.96 17.93 12.32
C GLU A 418 9.07 16.91 12.08
N LEU A 419 9.88 17.09 11.03
CA LEU A 419 11.06 16.25 10.78
C LEU A 419 12.06 16.33 11.95
N ARG A 420 12.33 17.52 12.46
CA ARG A 420 13.21 17.68 13.63
C ARG A 420 12.64 17.01 14.89
N ASN A 421 11.33 17.16 15.11
CA ASN A 421 10.65 16.50 16.22
C ASN A 421 10.71 14.97 16.08
N GLN A 422 10.53 14.44 14.86
CA GLN A 422 10.65 13.02 14.60
C GLN A 422 12.08 12.51 14.82
N GLN A 423 13.12 13.27 14.44
CA GLN A 423 14.52 12.93 14.74
C GLN A 423 14.79 12.85 16.25
N LEU A 424 14.23 13.78 17.02
CA LEU A 424 14.33 13.74 18.48
C LEU A 424 13.64 12.51 19.07
N ARG A 425 12.43 12.21 18.59
CA ARG A 425 11.66 11.02 19.00
C ARG A 425 12.43 9.73 18.71
N VAL A 426 12.95 9.59 17.48
CA VAL A 426 13.77 8.43 17.08
C VAL A 426 14.98 8.28 18.02
N THR A 427 15.69 9.36 18.31
CA THR A 427 16.82 9.32 19.23
C THR A 427 16.42 8.84 20.63
N THR A 428 15.28 9.31 21.13
CA THR A 428 14.75 8.91 22.44
C THR A 428 14.34 7.42 22.44
N GLU A 429 13.67 6.95 21.40
CA GLU A 429 13.28 5.54 21.26
C GLU A 429 14.48 4.59 21.21
N VAL A 430 15.53 4.93 20.44
CA VAL A 430 16.76 4.12 20.39
C VAL A 430 17.43 4.05 21.76
N ARG A 431 17.51 5.18 22.47
CA ARG A 431 18.08 5.23 23.82
C ARG A 431 17.27 4.41 24.83
N GLU A 432 15.93 4.42 24.70
CA GLU A 432 15.03 3.63 25.53
C GLU A 432 15.21 2.14 25.26
N ALA A 433 15.18 1.74 23.99
CA ALA A 433 15.40 0.35 23.60
C ALA A 433 16.76 -0.18 24.10
N ALA A 434 17.83 0.62 23.98
CA ALA A 434 19.15 0.27 24.50
C ALA A 434 19.15 0.07 26.02
N ARG A 435 18.49 0.97 26.78
CA ARG A 435 18.34 0.84 28.24
C ARG A 435 17.60 -0.43 28.62
N GLN A 436 16.54 -0.76 27.84
CA GLN A 436 15.72 -1.96 28.08
C GLN A 436 16.55 -3.23 27.91
N VAL A 437 17.42 -3.33 26.89
CA VAL A 437 18.33 -4.47 26.73
C VAL A 437 19.26 -4.60 27.93
N VAL A 438 19.91 -3.52 28.37
CA VAL A 438 20.82 -3.54 29.54
C VAL A 438 20.06 -3.91 30.81
N THR A 439 18.85 -3.40 31.00
CA THR A 439 18.03 -3.73 32.17
C THR A 439 17.65 -5.22 32.19
N ASN A 440 17.18 -5.74 31.04
CA ASN A 440 16.80 -7.14 30.94
C ASN A 440 18.02 -8.08 31.09
N GLN A 441 19.18 -7.69 30.60
CA GLN A 441 20.44 -8.41 30.82
C GLN A 441 20.73 -8.56 32.32
N ARG A 442 20.67 -7.47 33.09
CA ARG A 442 20.88 -7.49 34.52
C ARG A 442 19.81 -8.30 35.28
N ARG A 443 18.54 -8.25 34.79
CA ARG A 443 17.46 -9.05 35.34
C ARG A 443 17.75 -10.56 35.23
N ILE A 444 18.29 -11.04 34.11
CA ILE A 444 18.66 -12.45 33.95
C ILE A 444 19.68 -12.87 35.00
N GLU A 445 20.71 -12.06 35.24
CA GLU A 445 21.71 -12.35 36.26
C GLU A 445 21.12 -12.46 37.66
N THR A 446 20.24 -11.51 38.02
CA THR A 446 19.57 -11.48 39.32
C THR A 446 18.58 -12.64 39.50
N THR A 447 17.78 -12.94 38.45
CA THR A 447 16.79 -14.03 38.52
C THR A 447 17.48 -15.40 38.53
N ARG A 448 18.63 -15.57 37.89
CA ARG A 448 19.45 -16.77 37.98
C ARG A 448 19.95 -17.03 39.39
N VAL A 449 20.46 -15.99 40.09
CA VAL A 449 20.86 -16.10 41.50
C VAL A 449 19.64 -16.44 42.38
N SER A 450 18.49 -15.78 42.15
CA SER A 450 17.26 -16.06 42.86
C SER A 450 16.81 -17.53 42.73
N ARG A 451 16.86 -18.08 41.54
CA ARG A 451 16.57 -19.49 41.25
C ARG A 451 17.53 -20.43 42.04
N GLN A 452 18.84 -20.14 41.97
CA GLN A 452 19.84 -20.94 42.69
C GLN A 452 19.62 -20.93 44.22
N LEU A 453 19.21 -19.77 44.76
CA LEU A 453 18.88 -19.68 46.17
C LEU A 453 17.60 -20.42 46.50
N ALA A 454 16.58 -20.37 45.64
CA ALA A 454 15.34 -21.14 45.82
C ALA A 454 15.61 -22.68 45.77
N GLU A 455 16.50 -23.13 44.88
CA GLU A 455 16.94 -24.53 44.83
C GLU A 455 17.59 -24.97 46.14
N ARG A 456 18.55 -24.19 46.63
CA ARG A 456 19.22 -24.46 47.92
C ARG A 456 18.27 -24.44 49.10
N ARG A 457 17.26 -23.51 49.09
CA ARG A 457 16.25 -23.43 50.11
C ARG A 457 15.38 -24.69 50.12
N LEU A 458 14.94 -25.14 48.95
CA LEU A 458 14.15 -26.38 48.89
C LEU A 458 14.96 -27.57 49.41
N GLU A 459 16.17 -27.74 48.97
CA GLU A 459 17.06 -28.82 49.48
C GLU A 459 17.24 -28.75 50.99
N ALA A 460 17.40 -27.57 51.57
CA ALA A 460 17.53 -27.38 53.00
C ALA A 460 16.22 -27.73 53.75
N GLU A 461 15.06 -27.33 53.27
CA GLU A 461 13.77 -27.65 53.88
C GLU A 461 13.41 -29.14 53.74
N GLU A 462 13.75 -29.79 52.66
CA GLU A 462 13.61 -31.25 52.53
C GLU A 462 14.49 -32.01 53.52
N ARG A 463 15.74 -31.60 53.77
CA ARG A 463 16.60 -32.19 54.84
C ARG A 463 16.02 -31.94 56.24
N LYS A 464 15.53 -30.75 56.56
CA LYS A 464 14.89 -30.42 57.82
C LYS A 464 13.61 -31.25 58.03
N PHE A 465 12.82 -31.41 56.99
CA PHE A 465 11.60 -32.22 57.06
C PHE A 465 11.96 -33.72 57.30
N ALA A 466 12.98 -34.23 56.64
CA ALA A 466 13.49 -35.58 56.87
C ALA A 466 13.97 -35.79 58.32
N ALA A 467 14.56 -34.75 58.95
CA ALA A 467 14.99 -34.71 60.33
C ALA A 467 13.84 -34.42 61.34
N GLY A 468 12.58 -34.22 60.91
CA GLY A 468 11.43 -33.89 61.75
C GLY A 468 11.40 -32.48 62.32
N THR A 469 12.22 -31.56 61.80
CA THR A 469 12.33 -30.15 62.25
C THR A 469 11.62 -29.14 61.35
N SER A 470 10.98 -29.59 60.28
CA SER A 470 10.16 -28.78 59.38
C SER A 470 8.81 -29.50 59.09
N THR A 471 7.86 -28.77 58.50
CA THR A 471 6.54 -29.32 58.16
C THR A 471 6.39 -29.51 56.65
N SER A 472 5.45 -30.37 56.22
CA SER A 472 5.06 -30.56 54.81
C SER A 472 4.72 -29.23 54.11
N PHE A 473 3.99 -28.33 54.81
CA PHE A 473 3.65 -27.00 54.29
C PHE A 473 4.86 -26.15 53.88
N VAL A 474 5.92 -26.14 54.68
CA VAL A 474 7.14 -25.34 54.36
C VAL A 474 7.87 -25.91 53.18
N VAL A 475 7.87 -27.24 52.99
CA VAL A 475 8.45 -27.88 51.80
C VAL A 475 7.62 -27.52 50.54
N PHE A 476 6.32 -27.60 50.60
CA PHE A 476 5.45 -27.16 49.48
C PHE A 476 5.65 -25.67 49.14
N GLN A 477 5.80 -24.83 50.16
CA GLN A 477 6.10 -23.42 49.93
C GLN A 477 7.42 -23.25 49.18
N ALA A 478 8.48 -23.98 49.60
CA ALA A 478 9.77 -23.94 48.94
C ALA A 478 9.72 -24.49 47.51
N GLN A 479 8.92 -25.52 47.22
CA GLN A 479 8.67 -26.04 45.87
C GLN A 479 7.95 -25.03 45.00
N ARG A 480 6.94 -24.31 45.51
CA ARG A 480 6.26 -23.22 44.80
C ARG A 480 7.19 -22.06 44.49
N ASP A 481 8.01 -21.67 45.50
CA ASP A 481 8.99 -20.59 45.31
C ASP A 481 10.03 -20.93 44.23
N LEU A 482 10.48 -22.18 44.19
CA LEU A 482 11.39 -22.65 43.12
C LEU A 482 10.74 -22.65 41.73
N ALA A 483 9.50 -23.16 41.63
CA ALA A 483 8.77 -23.15 40.35
C ALA A 483 8.58 -21.71 39.85
N GLN A 484 8.20 -20.79 40.75
CA GLN A 484 8.08 -19.38 40.46
C GLN A 484 9.43 -18.75 40.01
N ALA A 485 10.52 -19.07 40.72
CA ALA A 485 11.86 -18.56 40.37
C ALA A 485 12.34 -19.05 39.02
N ARG A 486 12.08 -20.32 38.66
CA ARG A 486 12.37 -20.89 37.34
C ARG A 486 11.60 -20.18 36.23
N ASN A 487 10.29 -20.00 36.43
CA ASN A 487 9.45 -19.26 35.47
C ASN A 487 9.90 -17.80 35.31
N THR A 488 10.31 -17.16 36.41
CA THR A 488 10.77 -15.76 36.40
C THR A 488 12.11 -15.62 35.62
N GLU A 489 13.06 -16.55 35.80
CA GLU A 489 14.32 -16.58 35.05
C GLU A 489 14.05 -16.81 33.56
N LEU A 490 13.18 -17.78 33.23
CA LEU A 490 12.81 -18.06 31.86
C LEU A 490 12.16 -16.85 31.20
N ARG A 491 11.25 -16.17 31.91
CA ARG A 491 10.60 -14.93 31.41
C ARG A 491 11.62 -13.80 31.25
N ALA A 492 12.56 -13.63 32.17
CA ALA A 492 13.60 -12.63 32.02
C ALA A 492 14.46 -12.88 30.78
N THR A 493 14.73 -14.15 30.44
CA THR A 493 15.44 -14.56 29.23
C THR A 493 14.62 -14.21 27.95
N LEU A 494 13.31 -14.48 27.96
CA LEU A 494 12.43 -14.08 26.87
C LEU A 494 12.40 -12.55 26.69
N ASP A 495 12.19 -11.80 27.79
CA ASP A 495 12.16 -10.34 27.77
C ASP A 495 13.46 -9.73 27.23
N TYR A 496 14.60 -10.39 27.50
CA TYR A 496 15.88 -10.00 26.93
C TYR A 496 15.91 -10.20 25.41
N HIS A 497 15.56 -11.38 24.91
CA HIS A 497 15.54 -11.66 23.48
C HIS A 497 14.61 -10.71 22.73
N ARG A 498 13.42 -10.43 23.29
CA ARG A 498 12.49 -9.44 22.74
C ARG A 498 13.09 -8.05 22.72
N SER A 499 13.77 -7.62 23.80
CA SER A 499 14.39 -6.30 23.84
C SER A 499 15.55 -6.16 22.85
N VAL A 500 16.30 -7.23 22.57
CA VAL A 500 17.32 -7.25 21.50
C VAL A 500 16.67 -7.08 20.12
N VAL A 501 15.60 -7.84 19.84
CA VAL A 501 14.85 -7.70 18.59
C VAL A 501 14.27 -6.28 18.44
N ASP A 502 13.74 -5.72 19.51
CA ASP A 502 13.20 -4.35 19.52
C ASP A 502 14.30 -3.33 19.26
N PHE A 503 15.46 -3.48 19.89
CA PHE A 503 16.61 -2.60 19.68
C PHE A 503 17.14 -2.66 18.24
N GLU A 504 17.25 -3.84 17.65
CA GLU A 504 17.60 -4.01 16.23
C GLU A 504 16.55 -3.37 15.30
N THR A 505 15.27 -3.60 15.60
CA THR A 505 14.16 -3.07 14.78
C THR A 505 14.07 -1.55 14.84
N VAL A 506 14.30 -0.94 16.01
CA VAL A 506 14.28 0.52 16.17
C VAL A 506 15.40 1.20 15.39
N GLN A 507 16.51 0.52 15.17
CA GLN A 507 17.59 0.99 14.30
C GLN A 507 17.24 0.80 12.81
N GLN A 508 16.35 -0.14 12.48
CA GLN A 508 16.08 -0.60 11.13
C GLN A 508 17.38 -0.85 10.33
N ALA A 509 18.38 -1.40 10.99
CA ALA A 509 19.54 -1.92 10.31
C ALA A 509 19.09 -2.96 9.27
N PRO A 510 19.75 -3.06 8.10
CA PRO A 510 19.38 -4.07 7.11
C PRO A 510 19.34 -5.43 7.77
N LEU A 511 18.25 -6.17 7.56
CA LEU A 511 18.06 -7.52 8.04
C LEU A 511 19.23 -8.36 7.49
N ARG A 512 20.13 -8.81 8.38
CA ARG A 512 21.26 -9.70 8.04
C ARG A 512 20.76 -11.11 7.87
#